data_aec56fae3f4eeec3eca52afcd01860b3
#
_entry.id   aec56fae3f4eeec3eca52afcd01860b3
#
_cell.length_a   1.000
_cell.length_b   1.000
_cell.length_c   1.000
_cell.angle_alpha   90.00
_cell.angle_beta   90.00
_cell.angle_gamma   90.00
#
_symmetry.space_group_name_H-M   'P 1'
#
loop_
_entity.id
_entity.type
_entity.pdbx_description
1 polymer ?
#
loop_
_entity_poly.entity_id
_entity_poly.type
_entity_poly.pdbx_seq_one_letter_code
_entity_poly.pdbx_strand_id
1 'polypeptide(L)'
;MVTGEITPDTDIGCFWSSTTGSPHHDQVNEAHGSPNTATYIGATESGGDDNAYETLGFTTLDDIQDNSITQIKVYVYGFYLGGQPEIAVSWNNGASFSALVNMTMATDYSWTSYTYAGLSYSKADLDQFQVRFRADCPDKFDANNLTCIYAVVTYTEAATGWAHKFTGVEGASIGKVSGVAIGSIGKIKGVE
;
A
#
# COMPACT_ATOMS: atom_id res chain seq x y z
N MET A 1 -15.09 4.13 -8.80
CA MET A 1 -13.79 3.83 -8.19
C MET A 1 -14.02 3.56 -6.74
N VAL A 2 -13.38 2.55 -6.21
CA VAL A 2 -13.45 2.15 -4.81
C VAL A 2 -12.03 2.27 -4.23
N THR A 3 -11.93 2.44 -2.92
CA THR A 3 -10.65 2.47 -2.22
C THR A 3 -10.64 1.43 -1.11
N GLY A 4 -9.49 0.79 -0.92
CA GLY A 4 -9.22 -0.10 0.20
C GLY A 4 -7.89 0.26 0.86
N GLU A 5 -7.78 0.03 2.15
CA GLU A 5 -6.55 0.26 2.91
C GLU A 5 -5.80 -1.05 3.11
N ILE A 6 -4.48 -1.01 2.97
CA ILE A 6 -3.55 -2.11 3.25
C ILE A 6 -2.46 -1.62 4.18
N THR A 7 -1.99 -2.51 5.04
CA THR A 7 -0.95 -2.22 6.04
C THR A 7 0.24 -3.16 5.90
N PRO A 8 1.43 -2.78 6.38
CA PRO A 8 2.56 -3.70 6.46
C PRO A 8 2.21 -4.95 7.26
N ASP A 9 2.61 -6.11 6.78
CA ASP A 9 2.39 -7.41 7.42
C ASP A 9 3.60 -8.35 7.39
N THR A 10 4.65 -7.96 6.66
CA THR A 10 5.81 -8.83 6.44
C THR A 10 7.10 -8.02 6.34
N ASP A 11 8.12 -8.48 7.06
CA ASP A 11 9.50 -8.02 6.93
C ASP A 11 10.16 -8.71 5.75
N ILE A 12 10.57 -7.95 4.74
CA ILE A 12 11.28 -8.48 3.56
C ILE A 12 12.78 -8.24 3.67
N GLY A 13 13.20 -7.07 4.11
CA GLY A 13 14.60 -6.72 4.30
C GLY A 13 14.70 -5.59 5.31
N CYS A 14 15.10 -5.96 6.54
CA CYS A 14 15.15 -5.07 7.68
C CYS A 14 16.60 -4.74 8.01
N PHE A 15 17.06 -3.60 7.53
CA PHE A 15 18.45 -3.14 7.72
C PHE A 15 18.54 -1.86 8.56
N TRP A 16 17.42 -1.25 8.92
CA TRP A 16 17.43 -0.14 9.85
C TRP A 16 17.57 -0.63 11.29
N SER A 17 18.57 -0.11 11.99
CA SER A 17 18.99 -0.63 13.29
C SER A 17 18.32 0.02 14.49
N SER A 18 17.74 1.22 14.32
CA SER A 18 17.04 1.95 15.38
C SER A 18 15.56 1.60 15.34
N THR A 19 15.17 0.56 16.06
CA THR A 19 13.78 0.09 16.11
C THR A 19 13.36 -0.21 17.54
N THR A 20 12.06 -0.07 17.84
CA THR A 20 11.51 -0.40 19.16
C THR A 20 11.29 -1.89 19.36
N GLY A 21 11.30 -2.69 18.31
CA GLY A 21 11.07 -4.13 18.41
C GLY A 21 11.18 -4.86 17.07
N SER A 22 10.87 -6.16 17.12
CA SER A 22 10.83 -7.05 15.96
C SER A 22 9.61 -7.94 16.07
N PRO A 23 8.91 -8.22 14.98
CA PRO A 23 9.23 -7.82 13.60
C PRO A 23 9.02 -6.31 13.37
N HIS A 24 9.69 -5.75 12.36
CA HIS A 24 9.65 -4.32 12.07
C HIS A 24 8.27 -3.85 11.57
N HIS A 25 7.59 -4.67 10.77
CA HIS A 25 6.24 -4.32 10.28
C HIS A 25 5.25 -4.10 11.42
N ASP A 26 5.36 -4.82 12.54
CA ASP A 26 4.51 -4.64 13.73
C ASP A 26 4.75 -3.30 14.45
N GLN A 27 5.87 -2.64 14.18
CA GLN A 27 6.19 -1.34 14.77
C GLN A 27 5.55 -0.17 14.01
N VAL A 28 4.98 -0.42 12.83
CA VAL A 28 4.49 0.62 11.91
C VAL A 28 3.13 0.31 11.29
N ASN A 29 2.49 -0.82 11.63
CA ASN A 29 1.20 -1.27 11.07
C ASN A 29 -0.02 -0.74 11.82
N GLU A 30 0.13 0.30 12.61
CA GLU A 30 -0.93 0.87 13.43
C GLU A 30 -2.09 1.43 12.61
N ALA A 31 -3.26 1.46 13.24
CA ALA A 31 -4.45 1.99 12.59
C ALA A 31 -4.27 3.45 12.16
N HIS A 32 -4.67 3.74 10.93
CA HIS A 32 -4.74 5.08 10.40
C HIS A 32 -5.50 6.02 11.36
N GLY A 33 -4.88 7.14 11.68
CA GLY A 33 -5.46 8.16 12.58
C GLY A 33 -5.09 8.03 14.05
N SER A 34 -4.34 6.99 14.44
CA SER A 34 -3.84 6.83 15.81
C SER A 34 -2.39 6.34 15.83
N PRO A 35 -1.46 7.04 15.13
CA PRO A 35 -0.06 6.64 15.13
C PRO A 35 0.52 6.72 16.54
N ASN A 36 1.25 5.69 16.95
CA ASN A 36 1.90 5.61 18.25
C ASN A 36 3.39 5.93 18.11
N THR A 37 3.81 7.07 18.59
CA THR A 37 5.22 7.49 18.54
C THR A 37 6.15 6.72 19.49
N ALA A 38 5.62 5.81 20.29
CA ALA A 38 6.41 4.93 21.16
C ALA A 38 6.90 3.68 20.42
N THR A 39 6.30 3.34 19.26
CA THR A 39 6.74 2.26 18.36
C THR A 39 7.23 2.86 17.06
N TYR A 40 8.35 2.39 16.54
CA TYR A 40 8.92 2.89 15.28
C TYR A 40 9.95 1.94 14.69
N ILE A 41 10.18 2.09 13.39
CA ILE A 41 11.40 1.68 12.71
C ILE A 41 12.22 2.92 12.38
N GLY A 42 13.52 2.85 12.53
CA GLY A 42 14.38 4.00 12.33
C GLY A 42 15.77 3.65 11.87
N ALA A 43 16.38 4.60 11.17
CA ALA A 43 17.76 4.56 10.73
C ALA A 43 18.56 5.69 11.37
N THR A 44 19.80 5.43 11.74
CA THR A 44 20.74 6.42 12.28
C THR A 44 22.14 6.18 11.73
N GLU A 45 22.93 7.23 11.56
CA GLU A 45 24.34 7.08 11.19
C GLU A 45 25.12 6.29 12.25
N SER A 46 24.86 6.53 13.53
CA SER A 46 25.49 5.77 14.62
C SER A 46 25.18 4.28 14.59
N GLY A 47 24.10 3.86 13.94
CA GLY A 47 23.77 2.47 13.62
C GLY A 47 24.44 1.94 12.36
N GLY A 48 25.09 2.82 11.59
CA GLY A 48 25.67 2.48 10.28
C GLY A 48 24.61 2.34 9.18
N ASP A 49 23.45 3.00 9.35
CA ASP A 49 22.27 2.82 8.50
C ASP A 49 22.23 3.76 7.30
N ASP A 50 23.24 4.65 7.13
CA ASP A 50 23.26 5.53 5.95
C ASP A 50 23.20 4.70 4.65
N ASN A 51 22.28 5.07 3.76
CA ASN A 51 21.94 4.33 2.55
C ASN A 51 21.39 2.89 2.78
N ALA A 52 21.11 2.49 4.02
CA ALA A 52 20.49 1.21 4.32
C ALA A 52 19.02 1.19 3.85
N TYR A 53 18.56 0.00 3.48
CA TYR A 53 17.19 -0.19 3.02
C TYR A 53 16.34 -0.85 4.10
N GLU A 54 15.10 -0.40 4.21
CA GLU A 54 14.02 -1.07 4.92
C GLU A 54 12.94 -1.44 3.92
N THR A 55 12.55 -2.71 3.83
CA THR A 55 11.58 -3.19 2.83
C THR A 55 10.48 -3.99 3.52
N LEU A 56 9.25 -3.56 3.35
CA LEU A 56 8.06 -4.15 3.95
C LEU A 56 7.12 -4.68 2.85
N GLY A 57 6.56 -5.88 3.07
CA GLY A 57 5.41 -6.39 2.35
C GLY A 57 4.11 -5.88 2.99
N PHE A 58 3.02 -5.94 2.24
CA PHE A 58 1.72 -5.42 2.67
C PHE A 58 0.64 -6.48 2.58
N THR A 59 -0.38 -6.37 3.45
CA THR A 59 -1.61 -7.13 3.35
C THR A 59 -2.25 -6.95 1.97
N THR A 60 -3.07 -7.92 1.59
CA THR A 60 -3.88 -7.83 0.36
C THR A 60 -5.32 -7.44 0.67
N LEU A 61 -6.07 -7.05 -0.35
CA LEU A 61 -7.51 -6.83 -0.27
C LEU A 61 -8.24 -7.99 -0.94
N ASP A 62 -8.99 -8.76 -0.17
CA ASP A 62 -9.71 -9.94 -0.67
C ASP A 62 -10.82 -9.60 -1.67
N ASP A 63 -11.42 -8.41 -1.55
CA ASP A 63 -12.53 -7.96 -2.39
C ASP A 63 -12.10 -7.41 -3.76
N ILE A 64 -10.80 -7.30 -4.03
CA ILE A 64 -10.29 -6.96 -5.37
C ILE A 64 -10.30 -8.22 -6.25
N GLN A 65 -11.44 -8.53 -6.85
CA GLN A 65 -11.53 -9.60 -7.82
C GLN A 65 -11.30 -9.05 -9.22
N ASP A 66 -10.17 -9.43 -9.86
CA ASP A 66 -9.83 -9.13 -11.27
C ASP A 66 -9.96 -7.64 -11.67
N ASN A 67 -9.81 -6.75 -10.71
CA ASN A 67 -10.01 -5.32 -10.89
C ASN A 67 -8.71 -4.62 -11.27
N SER A 68 -8.82 -3.61 -12.10
CA SER A 68 -7.69 -2.77 -12.43
C SER A 68 -7.39 -1.80 -11.30
N ILE A 69 -6.22 -1.93 -10.69
CA ILE A 69 -5.67 -0.96 -9.76
C ILE A 69 -5.14 0.21 -10.57
N THR A 70 -5.67 1.39 -10.31
CA THR A 70 -5.35 2.61 -11.06
C THR A 70 -4.43 3.55 -10.29
N GLN A 71 -4.42 3.44 -8.96
CA GLN A 71 -3.59 4.26 -8.09
C GLN A 71 -3.31 3.53 -6.79
N ILE A 72 -2.12 3.74 -6.25
CA ILE A 72 -1.81 3.49 -4.85
C ILE A 72 -1.23 4.75 -4.22
N LYS A 73 -1.62 5.04 -2.99
CA LYS A 73 -1.08 6.14 -2.22
C LYS A 73 -0.56 5.62 -0.90
N VAL A 74 0.76 5.69 -0.71
CA VAL A 74 1.43 5.29 0.52
C VAL A 74 1.47 6.49 1.46
N TYR A 75 1.01 6.30 2.67
CA TYR A 75 1.05 7.27 3.76
C TYR A 75 2.07 6.84 4.79
N VAL A 76 2.82 7.80 5.28
CA VAL A 76 3.86 7.59 6.29
C VAL A 76 3.75 8.67 7.35
N TYR A 77 3.72 8.25 8.61
CA TYR A 77 3.84 9.15 9.76
C TYR A 77 5.21 8.97 10.40
N GLY A 78 5.96 10.05 10.51
CA GLY A 78 7.32 10.02 11.02
C GLY A 78 7.97 11.38 11.03
N PHE A 79 9.27 11.39 11.28
CA PHE A 79 10.12 12.58 11.18
C PHE A 79 11.50 12.24 10.63
N TYR A 80 12.24 13.28 10.25
CA TYR A 80 13.67 13.16 9.92
C TYR A 80 14.51 14.22 10.62
N LEU A 81 15.78 13.90 10.83
CA LEU A 81 16.83 14.84 11.20
C LEU A 81 17.99 14.61 10.23
N GLY A 82 18.48 15.68 9.59
CA GLY A 82 19.54 15.60 8.58
C GLY A 82 19.02 15.33 7.17
N GLY A 83 19.36 14.17 6.59
CA GLY A 83 18.95 13.83 5.24
C GLY A 83 17.52 13.29 5.15
N GLN A 84 16.84 13.56 4.04
CA GLN A 84 15.50 13.08 3.75
C GLN A 84 15.55 11.63 3.31
N PRO A 85 14.82 10.69 3.97
CA PRO A 85 14.72 9.33 3.46
C PRO A 85 14.03 9.30 2.10
N GLU A 86 14.25 8.23 1.36
CA GLU A 86 13.64 8.02 0.05
C GLU A 86 12.70 6.82 0.08
N ILE A 87 11.73 6.83 -0.83
CA ILE A 87 10.74 5.76 -0.99
C ILE A 87 10.73 5.22 -2.42
N ALA A 88 10.54 3.92 -2.56
CA ALA A 88 10.25 3.24 -3.82
C ALA A 88 9.26 2.10 -3.60
N VAL A 89 8.57 1.66 -4.65
CA VAL A 89 7.60 0.56 -4.62
C VAL A 89 7.94 -0.52 -5.63
N SER A 90 7.56 -1.75 -5.32
CA SER A 90 7.63 -2.90 -6.20
C SER A 90 6.26 -3.56 -6.34
N TRP A 91 5.98 -4.11 -7.52
CA TRP A 91 4.77 -4.85 -7.88
C TRP A 91 5.08 -6.29 -8.31
N ASN A 92 6.33 -6.73 -8.13
CA ASN A 92 6.83 -8.02 -8.61
C ASN A 92 7.73 -8.69 -7.57
N ASN A 93 7.30 -8.63 -6.31
CA ASN A 93 7.97 -9.25 -5.17
C ASN A 93 9.45 -8.82 -5.05
N GLY A 94 9.73 -7.54 -5.26
CA GLY A 94 11.06 -6.95 -5.11
C GLY A 94 12.02 -7.23 -6.27
N ALA A 95 11.59 -7.89 -7.36
CA ALA A 95 12.44 -8.13 -8.51
C ALA A 95 12.87 -6.83 -9.21
N SER A 96 12.02 -5.79 -9.12
CA SER A 96 12.36 -4.42 -9.50
C SER A 96 11.58 -3.42 -8.65
N PHE A 97 12.18 -2.26 -8.42
CA PHE A 97 11.56 -1.14 -7.71
C PHE A 97 11.43 0.06 -8.65
N SER A 98 10.45 0.92 -8.38
CA SER A 98 10.38 2.25 -8.98
C SER A 98 11.65 3.05 -8.69
N ALA A 99 11.85 4.17 -9.36
CA ALA A 99 12.89 5.12 -8.95
C ALA A 99 12.65 5.57 -7.49
N LEU A 100 13.72 5.73 -6.74
CA LEU A 100 13.68 6.32 -5.41
C LEU A 100 13.25 7.79 -5.52
N VAL A 101 12.39 8.21 -4.61
CA VAL A 101 11.86 9.57 -4.52
C VAL A 101 12.07 10.07 -3.10
N ASN A 102 12.66 11.26 -2.94
CA ASN A 102 12.84 11.87 -1.63
C ASN A 102 11.51 12.05 -0.91
N MET A 103 11.46 11.64 0.34
CA MET A 103 10.31 11.82 1.20
C MET A 103 10.32 13.24 1.76
N THR A 104 9.32 14.06 1.40
CA THR A 104 9.18 15.40 1.96
C THR A 104 8.57 15.29 3.36
N MET A 105 9.37 14.89 4.33
CA MET A 105 9.01 14.79 5.74
C MET A 105 9.33 16.11 6.47
N ALA A 106 8.76 16.29 7.66
CA ALA A 106 9.13 17.38 8.56
C ALA A 106 10.15 16.90 9.61
N THR A 107 10.76 17.84 10.31
CA THR A 107 11.66 17.58 11.44
C THR A 107 10.90 17.16 12.71
N ASP A 108 9.58 17.33 12.72
CA ASP A 108 8.68 16.86 13.75
C ASP A 108 7.75 15.79 13.17
N TYR A 109 7.20 14.93 14.02
CA TYR A 109 6.26 13.90 13.61
C TYR A 109 5.08 14.47 12.82
N SER A 110 4.95 14.04 11.60
CA SER A 110 3.89 14.48 10.68
C SER A 110 3.58 13.45 9.61
N TRP A 111 2.40 13.59 9.00
CA TRP A 111 2.01 12.78 7.85
C TRP A 111 2.64 13.31 6.56
N THR A 112 3.19 12.40 5.79
CA THR A 112 3.53 12.61 4.37
C THR A 112 2.92 11.50 3.52
N SER A 113 2.86 11.68 2.20
CA SER A 113 2.29 10.66 1.32
C SER A 113 2.85 10.72 -0.09
N TYR A 114 2.88 9.55 -0.73
CA TYR A 114 3.35 9.32 -2.09
C TYR A 114 2.26 8.69 -2.91
N THR A 115 2.00 9.26 -4.08
CA THR A 115 0.96 8.78 -4.99
C THR A 115 1.61 8.21 -6.25
N TYR A 116 1.32 6.95 -6.51
CA TYR A 116 1.61 6.24 -7.75
C TYR A 116 0.30 6.11 -8.53
N ALA A 117 0.15 6.89 -9.60
CA ALA A 117 -1.08 6.97 -10.39
C ALA A 117 -0.83 6.50 -11.83
N GLY A 118 -1.91 6.30 -12.59
CA GLY A 118 -1.83 5.81 -13.96
C GLY A 118 -1.43 4.34 -14.04
N LEU A 119 -1.69 3.59 -12.97
CA LEU A 119 -1.37 2.17 -12.86
C LEU A 119 -2.39 1.32 -13.64
N SER A 120 -1.97 0.11 -14.01
CA SER A 120 -2.82 -0.92 -14.60
C SER A 120 -2.37 -2.27 -14.06
N TYR A 121 -2.59 -2.47 -12.75
CA TYR A 121 -2.22 -3.67 -12.03
C TYR A 121 -3.44 -4.48 -11.60
N SER A 122 -3.24 -5.77 -11.40
CA SER A 122 -4.23 -6.74 -10.94
C SER A 122 -4.14 -6.96 -9.42
N LYS A 123 -5.07 -7.76 -8.88
CA LYS A 123 -4.93 -8.28 -7.51
C LYS A 123 -3.64 -9.09 -7.33
N ALA A 124 -3.26 -9.91 -8.31
CA ALA A 124 -2.03 -10.71 -8.23
C ALA A 124 -0.76 -9.84 -8.15
N ASP A 125 -0.79 -8.64 -8.74
CA ASP A 125 0.30 -7.67 -8.58
C ASP A 125 0.26 -7.04 -7.17
N LEU A 126 -0.94 -6.78 -6.63
CA LEU A 126 -1.09 -6.26 -5.26
C LEU A 126 -0.57 -7.27 -4.21
N ASP A 127 -0.79 -8.56 -4.43
CA ASP A 127 -0.30 -9.63 -3.55
C ASP A 127 1.25 -9.70 -3.51
N GLN A 128 1.92 -9.01 -4.43
CA GLN A 128 3.38 -8.90 -4.52
C GLN A 128 3.89 -7.48 -4.19
N PHE A 129 3.00 -6.61 -3.73
CA PHE A 129 3.32 -5.22 -3.47
C PHE A 129 4.26 -5.08 -2.28
N GLN A 130 5.32 -4.30 -2.48
CA GLN A 130 6.30 -3.98 -1.45
C GLN A 130 6.61 -2.49 -1.48
N VAL A 131 6.90 -1.92 -0.32
CA VAL A 131 7.45 -0.59 -0.16
C VAL A 131 8.84 -0.69 0.41
N ARG A 132 9.77 0.05 -0.18
CA ARG A 132 11.15 0.16 0.28
C ARG A 132 11.45 1.60 0.66
N PHE A 133 12.07 1.75 1.82
CA PHE A 133 12.64 3.01 2.27
C PHE A 133 14.16 2.93 2.22
N ARG A 134 14.81 4.01 1.80
CA ARG A 134 16.26 4.16 1.92
C ARG A 134 16.56 5.26 2.93
N ALA A 135 17.43 4.97 3.89
CA ALA A 135 17.88 5.97 4.84
C ALA A 135 18.81 6.99 4.17
N ASP A 136 18.74 8.23 4.63
CA ASP A 136 19.70 9.28 4.34
C ASP A 136 20.13 9.88 5.68
N CYS A 137 21.22 9.35 6.23
CA CYS A 137 21.74 9.68 7.56
C CYS A 137 23.28 9.87 7.45
N PRO A 138 23.76 10.88 6.69
CA PRO A 138 25.19 11.06 6.44
C PRO A 138 25.98 11.56 7.65
N ASP A 139 25.31 12.17 8.64
CA ASP A 139 25.95 12.69 9.84
C ASP A 139 25.47 11.96 11.10
N LYS A 140 26.36 11.84 12.09
CA LYS A 140 26.14 11.08 13.33
C LYS A 140 24.93 11.51 14.18
N PHE A 141 24.34 12.65 13.88
CA PHE A 141 23.15 13.16 14.55
C PHE A 141 21.89 13.00 13.70
N ASP A 142 22.03 12.47 12.49
CA ASP A 142 20.92 12.25 11.59
C ASP A 142 20.12 11.02 12.00
N ALA A 143 18.81 11.12 11.80
CA ALA A 143 17.88 10.03 12.08
C ALA A 143 16.66 10.09 11.15
N ASN A 144 16.20 8.95 10.71
CA ASN A 144 14.94 8.77 10.02
C ASN A 144 14.07 7.84 10.85
N ASN A 145 12.92 8.30 11.33
CA ASN A 145 12.00 7.49 12.13
C ASN A 145 10.61 7.45 11.50
N LEU A 146 10.10 6.25 11.29
CA LEU A 146 8.75 5.97 10.78
C LEU A 146 7.96 5.21 11.85
N THR A 147 6.76 5.67 12.17
CA THR A 147 5.95 5.10 13.27
C THR A 147 4.63 4.53 12.78
N CYS A 148 4.10 4.97 11.64
CA CYS A 148 2.90 4.40 11.04
C CYS A 148 3.01 4.46 9.52
N ILE A 149 2.72 3.34 8.88
CA ILE A 149 2.74 3.20 7.42
C ILE A 149 1.47 2.47 7.01
N TYR A 150 0.77 2.99 6.02
CA TYR A 150 -0.33 2.30 5.35
C TYR A 150 -0.42 2.75 3.90
N ALA A 151 -1.13 2.01 3.08
CA ALA A 151 -1.39 2.42 1.71
C ALA A 151 -2.89 2.34 1.38
N VAL A 152 -3.35 3.28 0.58
CA VAL A 152 -4.71 3.31 0.04
C VAL A 152 -4.64 2.94 -1.44
N VAL A 153 -5.28 1.84 -1.77
CA VAL A 153 -5.40 1.32 -3.14
C VAL A 153 -6.69 1.85 -3.75
N THR A 154 -6.60 2.45 -4.94
CA THR A 154 -7.76 2.87 -5.72
C THR A 154 -7.90 1.95 -6.93
N TYR A 155 -9.07 1.36 -7.09
CA TYR A 155 -9.36 0.41 -8.15
C TYR A 155 -10.74 0.61 -8.77
N THR A 156 -10.95 0.08 -9.96
CA THR A 156 -12.26 -0.03 -10.60
C THR A 156 -12.87 -1.36 -10.24
N GLU A 157 -14.06 -1.36 -9.65
CA GLU A 157 -14.81 -2.60 -9.52
C GLU A 157 -15.10 -3.19 -10.89
N ALA A 158 -14.89 -4.49 -11.05
CA ALA A 158 -15.49 -5.19 -12.17
C ALA A 158 -17.00 -4.95 -12.13
N ALA A 159 -17.60 -4.66 -13.25
CA ALA A 159 -19.04 -4.63 -13.33
C ALA A 159 -19.52 -6.01 -12.83
N THR A 160 -20.11 -6.06 -11.64
CA THR A 160 -20.74 -7.27 -11.12
C THR A 160 -21.89 -7.59 -12.05
N GLY A 161 -21.58 -8.25 -13.15
CA GLY A 161 -22.57 -8.85 -14.03
C GLY A 161 -23.33 -9.91 -13.23
N TRP A 162 -24.56 -10.05 -13.54
CA TRP A 162 -25.37 -11.13 -12.97
C TRP A 162 -24.74 -12.49 -13.30
N ALA A 163 -24.43 -13.30 -12.27
CA ALA A 163 -23.71 -14.59 -12.43
C ALA A 163 -24.47 -15.66 -13.22
N HIS A 164 -25.78 -15.44 -13.48
CA HIS A 164 -26.63 -16.40 -14.17
C HIS A 164 -26.73 -16.11 -15.68
N LYS A 165 -26.88 -17.17 -16.46
CA LYS A 165 -27.20 -17.06 -17.89
C LYS A 165 -28.66 -16.68 -18.11
N PHE A 166 -28.92 -15.72 -18.98
CA PHE A 166 -30.26 -15.42 -19.46
C PHE A 166 -30.36 -15.83 -20.94
N THR A 167 -31.17 -16.87 -21.21
CA THR A 167 -31.37 -17.38 -22.58
C THR A 167 -30.05 -17.71 -23.30
N GLY A 168 -29.08 -18.31 -22.59
CA GLY A 168 -27.78 -18.71 -23.14
C GLY A 168 -26.73 -17.60 -23.20
N VAL A 169 -27.05 -16.39 -22.76
CA VAL A 169 -26.08 -15.28 -22.63
C VAL A 169 -25.57 -15.22 -21.20
N GLU A 170 -24.24 -15.15 -21.05
CA GLU A 170 -23.62 -15.01 -19.73
C GLU A 170 -24.06 -13.70 -19.06
N GLY A 171 -24.38 -13.76 -17.78
CA GLY A 171 -24.87 -12.61 -17.00
C GLY A 171 -23.94 -11.39 -17.03
N ALA A 172 -22.62 -11.62 -17.08
CA ALA A 172 -21.61 -10.56 -17.22
C ALA A 172 -21.75 -9.75 -18.51
N SER A 173 -22.37 -10.31 -19.57
CA SER A 173 -22.61 -9.63 -20.84
C SER A 173 -23.94 -8.88 -20.90
N ILE A 174 -24.76 -8.96 -19.84
CA ILE A 174 -26.08 -8.33 -19.78
C ILE A 174 -25.97 -7.02 -18.98
N GLY A 175 -25.99 -5.89 -19.66
CA GLY A 175 -25.95 -4.57 -19.02
C GLY A 175 -27.26 -4.12 -18.40
N LYS A 176 -28.41 -4.54 -18.99
CA LYS A 176 -29.77 -4.15 -18.55
C LYS A 176 -30.80 -5.24 -18.84
N VAL A 177 -31.79 -5.39 -17.98
CA VAL A 177 -32.99 -6.17 -18.22
C VAL A 177 -34.19 -5.23 -18.09
N SER A 178 -35.03 -5.14 -19.14
CA SER A 178 -36.19 -4.24 -19.17
C SER A 178 -35.86 -2.78 -18.82
N GLY A 179 -34.63 -2.31 -19.23
CA GLY A 179 -34.18 -0.94 -18.98
C GLY A 179 -33.58 -0.70 -17.61
N VAL A 180 -33.66 -1.65 -16.69
CA VAL A 180 -33.05 -1.58 -15.37
C VAL A 180 -31.62 -2.14 -15.43
N ALA A 181 -30.65 -1.39 -14.92
CA ALA A 181 -29.26 -1.85 -14.86
C ALA A 181 -29.15 -3.14 -14.03
N ILE A 182 -28.36 -4.10 -14.50
CA ILE A 182 -28.22 -5.42 -13.84
C ILE A 182 -27.75 -5.31 -12.39
N GLY A 183 -26.84 -4.41 -12.09
CA GLY A 183 -26.37 -4.14 -10.72
C GLY A 183 -27.46 -3.70 -9.73
N SER A 184 -28.63 -3.28 -10.22
CA SER A 184 -29.78 -2.88 -9.41
C SER A 184 -30.82 -3.99 -9.24
N ILE A 185 -30.60 -5.19 -9.82
CA ILE A 185 -31.55 -6.31 -9.79
C ILE A 185 -31.06 -7.33 -8.76
N GLY A 186 -31.63 -7.32 -7.58
CA GLY A 186 -31.28 -8.27 -6.52
C GLY A 186 -31.78 -9.70 -6.75
N LYS A 187 -32.92 -9.87 -7.44
CA LYS A 187 -33.51 -11.19 -7.75
C LYS A 187 -34.53 -11.10 -8.88
N ILE A 188 -34.46 -12.06 -9.82
CA ILE A 188 -35.50 -12.25 -10.83
C ILE A 188 -36.28 -13.51 -10.50
N LYS A 189 -37.63 -13.41 -10.37
CA LYS A 189 -38.49 -14.56 -10.11
C LYS A 189 -38.45 -15.49 -11.32
N GLY A 190 -38.21 -16.79 -11.07
CA GLY A 190 -38.27 -17.85 -12.10
C GLY A 190 -36.95 -18.17 -12.80
N VAL A 191 -35.83 -17.71 -12.26
CA VAL A 191 -34.48 -18.12 -12.68
C VAL A 191 -33.85 -18.86 -11.51
N GLU A 192 -33.63 -20.15 -11.66
CA GLU A 192 -32.90 -21.02 -10.75
C GLU A 192 -31.41 -21.03 -11.14
#